data_8f5bff6f7fd16c73921cd1b5a88e356b
#
_entry.id   8f5bff6f7fd16c73921cd1b5a88e356b
#
_cell.length_a   1.000
_cell.length_b   1.000
_cell.length_c   1.000
_cell.angle_alpha   90.00
_cell.angle_beta   90.00
_cell.angle_gamma   90.00
#
_symmetry.space_group_name_H-M   'P 1'
#
loop_
_entity.id
_entity.type
_entity.pdbx_description
1 polymer ?
#
loop_
_entity_poly.entity_id
_entity_poly.type
_entity_poly.pdbx_seq_one_letter_code
_entity_poly.pdbx_strand_id
1 'polypeptide(L)'
;MKLFGVLSLIYLVCLSTGYAGTPSPREPASHHLINNVPYIRQKREHCGPASLAMVLGHYNVILSQEELADEFYRKEISGSLNLDLLISARRHGFSAAAIEGSLNLLKKYISSNVPIIVMVSSSPGSDKYHFMVVYGYDDTTELFRSHSGRTRDGTIGYQELDQIWDPTGKWMLVVERKEWGEWTEGSGE
;
A
#
# COMPACT_ATOMS: atom_id res chain seq x y z
N MET A 1 -39.48 -68.76 -41.02
CA MET A 1 -38.32 -68.66 -40.08
C MET A 1 -38.06 -67.20 -39.90
N LYS A 2 -38.42 -66.67 -38.74
CA LYS A 2 -38.34 -65.19 -38.41
C LYS A 2 -37.09 -64.98 -37.56
N LEU A 3 -36.14 -64.16 -38.04
CA LEU A 3 -35.01 -63.68 -37.26
C LEU A 3 -35.44 -62.45 -36.52
N PHE A 4 -35.35 -62.46 -35.18
CA PHE A 4 -35.48 -61.33 -34.33
C PHE A 4 -34.12 -60.66 -34.15
N GLY A 5 -33.99 -59.38 -34.61
CA GLY A 5 -32.84 -58.51 -34.34
C GLY A 5 -33.03 -57.81 -33.04
N VAL A 6 -32.09 -57.98 -32.10
CA VAL A 6 -32.05 -57.28 -30.83
C VAL A 6 -31.25 -56.00 -31.05
N LEU A 7 -31.94 -54.83 -31.02
CA LEU A 7 -31.28 -53.52 -30.97
C LEU A 7 -30.82 -53.24 -29.53
N SER A 8 -29.51 -53.27 -29.33
CA SER A 8 -28.89 -52.82 -28.06
C SER A 8 -28.71 -51.31 -28.05
N LEU A 9 -29.49 -50.65 -27.22
CA LEU A 9 -29.44 -49.19 -27.02
C LEU A 9 -28.34 -48.88 -26.03
N ILE A 10 -27.18 -48.37 -26.50
CA ILE A 10 -26.10 -47.91 -25.63
C ILE A 10 -26.45 -46.49 -25.16
N TYR A 11 -26.79 -46.37 -23.88
CA TYR A 11 -26.98 -45.05 -23.21
C TYR A 11 -25.62 -44.48 -22.87
N LEU A 12 -25.19 -43.46 -23.63
CA LEU A 12 -23.98 -42.69 -23.34
C LEU A 12 -24.27 -41.66 -22.24
N VAL A 13 -23.93 -41.97 -21.00
CA VAL A 13 -24.02 -41.01 -19.88
C VAL A 13 -22.85 -40.06 -19.97
N CYS A 14 -23.08 -38.84 -20.48
CA CYS A 14 -22.13 -37.74 -20.38
C CYS A 14 -22.07 -37.26 -18.94
N LEU A 15 -21.06 -37.69 -18.19
CA LEU A 15 -20.67 -37.08 -16.90
C LEU A 15 -20.03 -35.72 -17.18
N SER A 16 -20.83 -34.67 -17.11
CA SER A 16 -20.31 -33.30 -17.07
C SER A 16 -19.63 -33.06 -15.71
N THR A 17 -18.32 -33.27 -15.64
CA THR A 17 -17.51 -32.80 -14.52
C THR A 17 -17.50 -31.26 -14.56
N GLY A 18 -18.30 -30.65 -13.71
CA GLY A 18 -18.25 -29.22 -13.49
C GLY A 18 -16.88 -28.83 -12.94
N TYR A 19 -16.05 -28.21 -13.77
CA TYR A 19 -14.85 -27.53 -13.32
C TYR A 19 -15.31 -26.36 -12.44
N ALA A 20 -15.14 -26.50 -11.14
CA ALA A 20 -15.20 -25.37 -10.22
C ALA A 20 -14.04 -24.45 -10.62
N GLY A 21 -14.35 -23.38 -11.36
CA GLY A 21 -13.38 -22.35 -11.72
C GLY A 21 -12.74 -21.81 -10.44
N THR A 22 -11.41 -21.84 -10.36
CA THR A 22 -10.68 -21.12 -9.34
C THR A 22 -11.11 -19.66 -9.38
N PRO A 23 -11.44 -19.02 -8.24
CA PRO A 23 -11.82 -17.64 -8.24
C PRO A 23 -10.69 -16.81 -8.85
N SER A 24 -10.98 -16.12 -9.94
CA SER A 24 -10.07 -15.15 -10.55
C SER A 24 -9.68 -14.12 -9.50
N PRO A 25 -8.40 -13.70 -9.42
CA PRO A 25 -8.01 -12.60 -8.57
C PRO A 25 -8.95 -11.43 -8.84
N ARG A 26 -9.65 -10.96 -7.80
CA ARG A 26 -10.59 -9.83 -7.93
C ARG A 26 -9.77 -8.64 -8.41
N GLU A 27 -10.08 -8.13 -9.60
CA GLU A 27 -9.50 -6.87 -10.05
C GLU A 27 -9.78 -5.77 -9.02
N PRO A 28 -8.83 -4.85 -8.78
CA PRO A 28 -9.06 -3.72 -7.90
C PRO A 28 -10.33 -2.99 -8.32
N ALA A 29 -11.14 -2.57 -7.34
CA ALA A 29 -12.29 -1.73 -7.64
C ALA A 29 -11.83 -0.47 -8.38
N SER A 30 -12.69 0.13 -9.21
CA SER A 30 -12.37 1.35 -9.96
C SER A 30 -12.07 2.55 -9.06
N HIS A 31 -12.41 2.50 -7.78
CA HIS A 31 -12.06 3.49 -6.77
C HIS A 31 -11.99 2.86 -5.38
N HIS A 32 -11.18 3.42 -4.53
CA HIS A 32 -11.11 3.06 -3.11
C HIS A 32 -10.60 4.24 -2.28
N LEU A 33 -11.19 4.44 -1.12
CA LEU A 33 -10.77 5.45 -0.16
C LEU A 33 -10.66 4.81 1.22
N ILE A 34 -9.46 4.85 1.80
CA ILE A 34 -9.25 4.39 3.17
C ILE A 34 -9.81 5.44 4.12
N ASN A 35 -10.78 5.05 4.93
CA ASN A 35 -11.27 5.88 6.01
C ASN A 35 -10.30 5.85 7.19
N ASN A 36 -10.33 6.89 8.02
CA ASN A 36 -9.57 6.97 9.27
C ASN A 36 -8.04 7.06 9.12
N VAL A 37 -7.54 7.62 8.02
CA VAL A 37 -6.15 8.08 7.97
C VAL A 37 -6.12 9.50 8.55
N PRO A 38 -5.55 9.70 9.76
CA PRO A 38 -5.57 11.01 10.40
C PRO A 38 -4.68 11.98 9.62
N TYR A 39 -5.09 13.24 9.56
CA TYR A 39 -4.23 14.28 9.01
C TYR A 39 -3.43 14.96 10.11
N ILE A 40 -2.12 14.96 9.97
CA ILE A 40 -1.19 15.70 10.84
C ILE A 40 -0.53 16.79 10.00
N ARG A 41 -0.84 18.07 10.33
CA ARG A 41 -0.20 19.19 9.66
C ARG A 41 1.29 19.18 9.96
N GLN A 42 2.08 19.00 8.94
CA GLN A 42 3.53 18.91 9.04
C GLN A 42 4.13 20.20 9.61
N LYS A 43 5.03 20.09 10.58
CA LYS A 43 5.98 21.13 10.96
C LYS A 43 7.10 21.22 9.91
N ARG A 44 7.87 22.32 9.97
CA ARG A 44 8.99 22.50 9.06
C ARG A 44 9.94 21.29 9.13
N GLU A 45 10.28 20.73 7.97
CA GLU A 45 11.22 19.60 7.81
C GLU A 45 10.78 18.26 8.44
N HIS A 46 9.55 18.14 8.93
CA HIS A 46 9.00 16.95 9.57
C HIS A 46 8.13 16.09 8.62
N CYS A 47 8.41 16.10 7.29
CA CYS A 47 7.59 15.30 6.37
C CYS A 47 7.62 13.78 6.68
N GLY A 48 8.80 13.25 7.02
CA GLY A 48 8.93 11.83 7.42
C GLY A 48 8.17 11.51 8.71
N PRO A 49 8.48 12.19 9.83
CA PRO A 49 7.76 12.00 11.09
C PRO A 49 6.25 12.16 10.98
N ALA A 50 5.78 13.21 10.30
CA ALA A 50 4.35 13.45 10.13
C ALA A 50 3.68 12.33 9.29
N SER A 51 4.32 11.90 8.20
CA SER A 51 3.79 10.81 7.36
C SER A 51 3.72 9.49 8.12
N LEU A 52 4.75 9.15 8.89
CA LEU A 52 4.73 7.94 9.70
C LEU A 52 3.68 8.02 10.80
N ALA A 53 3.56 9.15 11.50
CA ALA A 53 2.52 9.35 12.52
C ALA A 53 1.10 9.18 11.95
N MET A 54 0.83 9.67 10.74
CA MET A 54 -0.47 9.49 10.06
C MET A 54 -0.76 8.01 9.76
N VAL A 55 0.23 7.26 9.27
CA VAL A 55 0.06 5.83 8.97
C VAL A 55 -0.09 5.01 10.26
N LEU A 56 0.70 5.26 11.29
CA LEU A 56 0.54 4.58 12.58
C LEU A 56 -0.81 4.91 13.24
N GLY A 57 -1.26 6.17 13.11
CA GLY A 57 -2.56 6.63 13.59
C GLY A 57 -3.74 5.93 12.92
N HIS A 58 -3.65 5.55 11.65
CA HIS A 58 -4.62 4.71 10.98
C HIS A 58 -4.83 3.36 11.69
N TYR A 59 -3.77 2.83 12.27
CA TYR A 59 -3.79 1.59 13.07
C TYR A 59 -4.07 1.82 14.57
N ASN A 60 -4.51 3.04 14.96
CA ASN A 60 -4.79 3.46 16.34
C ASN A 60 -3.53 3.49 17.25
N VAL A 61 -2.33 3.63 16.69
CA VAL A 61 -1.11 3.95 17.42
C VAL A 61 -0.86 5.43 17.30
N ILE A 62 -1.16 6.16 18.37
CA ILE A 62 -1.12 7.64 18.39
C ILE A 62 0.27 8.08 18.84
N LEU A 63 1.04 8.61 17.92
CA LEU A 63 2.33 9.24 18.14
C LEU A 63 2.32 10.61 17.47
N SER A 64 2.92 11.60 18.13
CA SER A 64 3.11 12.92 17.53
C SER A 64 4.28 12.90 16.54
N GLN A 65 4.28 13.84 15.61
CA GLN A 65 5.43 14.03 14.72
C GLN A 65 6.69 14.46 15.46
N GLU A 66 6.54 15.06 16.66
CA GLU A 66 7.63 15.46 17.53
C GLU A 66 8.32 14.23 18.16
N GLU A 67 7.55 13.32 18.74
CA GLU A 67 8.07 12.06 19.29
C GLU A 67 8.84 11.27 18.23
N LEU A 68 8.29 11.16 17.02
CA LEU A 68 8.98 10.48 15.92
C LEU A 68 10.19 11.28 15.40
N ALA A 69 10.13 12.61 15.42
CA ALA A 69 11.29 13.43 15.05
C ALA A 69 12.44 13.27 16.05
N ASP A 70 12.14 13.13 17.34
CA ASP A 70 13.16 12.87 18.37
C ASP A 70 13.87 11.51 18.13
N GLU A 71 13.18 10.55 17.49
CA GLU A 71 13.77 9.26 17.14
C GLU A 71 14.72 9.34 15.94
N PHE A 72 14.36 10.09 14.88
CA PHE A 72 15.05 9.96 13.61
C PHE A 72 15.18 11.23 12.74
N TYR A 73 14.81 12.40 13.25
CA TYR A 73 15.10 13.65 12.54
C TYR A 73 16.62 13.96 12.58
N ARG A 74 17.17 14.30 11.43
CA ARG A 74 18.59 14.59 11.27
C ARG A 74 18.80 16.06 10.87
N LYS A 75 19.45 16.82 11.76
CA LYS A 75 19.71 18.25 11.54
C LYS A 75 20.61 18.49 10.33
N GLU A 76 21.56 17.59 10.09
CA GLU A 76 22.57 17.68 9.04
C GLU A 76 21.97 17.69 7.63
N ILE A 77 20.82 17.01 7.45
CA ILE A 77 20.10 16.97 6.18
C ILE A 77 18.78 17.72 6.22
N SER A 78 18.48 18.36 7.36
CA SER A 78 17.18 19.02 7.60
C SER A 78 15.99 18.14 7.26
N GLY A 79 16.00 16.88 7.71
CA GLY A 79 14.98 15.90 7.35
C GLY A 79 15.22 14.52 7.96
N SER A 80 14.66 13.52 7.31
CA SER A 80 14.77 12.10 7.70
C SER A 80 15.15 11.26 6.50
N LEU A 81 15.94 10.20 6.74
CA LEU A 81 16.20 9.22 5.69
C LEU A 81 14.99 8.28 5.55
N ASN A 82 14.80 7.78 4.36
CA ASN A 82 13.76 6.79 4.06
C ASN A 82 13.92 5.49 4.89
N LEU A 83 15.16 5.08 5.18
CA LEU A 83 15.46 3.93 6.04
C LEU A 83 15.04 4.17 7.49
N ASP A 84 15.13 5.40 7.98
CA ASP A 84 14.77 5.74 9.36
C ASP A 84 13.26 5.51 9.62
N LEU A 85 12.39 5.84 8.63
CA LEU A 85 10.96 5.59 8.72
C LEU A 85 10.66 4.09 8.82
N LEU A 86 11.35 3.27 8.01
CA LEU A 86 11.23 1.81 8.02
C LEU A 86 11.60 1.24 9.39
N ILE A 87 12.75 1.67 9.95
CA ILE A 87 13.25 1.19 11.24
C ILE A 87 12.30 1.61 12.36
N SER A 88 11.84 2.87 12.36
CA SER A 88 10.91 3.36 13.38
C SER A 88 9.58 2.61 13.34
N ALA A 89 8.98 2.39 12.15
CA ALA A 89 7.77 1.57 12.04
C ALA A 89 7.94 0.17 12.67
N ARG A 90 9.08 -0.47 12.41
CA ARG A 90 9.40 -1.80 12.99
C ARG A 90 9.58 -1.77 14.50
N ARG A 91 10.21 -0.70 15.04
CA ARG A 91 10.36 -0.49 16.49
C ARG A 91 9.01 -0.34 17.19
N HIS A 92 8.05 0.28 16.53
CA HIS A 92 6.68 0.40 17.03
C HIS A 92 5.80 -0.84 16.80
N GLY A 93 6.42 -1.99 16.44
CA GLY A 93 5.76 -3.29 16.39
C GLY A 93 5.06 -3.62 15.08
N PHE A 94 5.28 -2.86 14.02
CA PHE A 94 4.69 -3.11 12.71
C PHE A 94 5.58 -4.00 11.83
N SER A 95 4.96 -4.72 10.91
CA SER A 95 5.63 -5.20 9.71
C SER A 95 5.82 -4.02 8.78
N ALA A 96 7.04 -3.80 8.30
CA ALA A 96 7.32 -2.70 7.39
C ALA A 96 8.31 -3.13 6.32
N ALA A 97 8.03 -2.74 5.07
CA ALA A 97 8.86 -3.01 3.91
C ALA A 97 8.98 -1.76 3.02
N ALA A 98 10.21 -1.42 2.68
CA ALA A 98 10.50 -0.41 1.67
C ALA A 98 10.73 -1.13 0.34
N ILE A 99 9.94 -0.79 -0.66
CA ILE A 99 9.96 -1.47 -1.97
C ILE A 99 9.85 -0.45 -3.11
N GLU A 100 10.24 -0.86 -4.30
CA GLU A 100 9.92 -0.13 -5.52
C GLU A 100 8.43 -0.28 -5.83
N GLY A 101 7.77 0.85 -6.09
CA GLY A 101 6.34 0.93 -6.33
C GLY A 101 5.97 1.01 -7.81
N SER A 102 4.66 0.92 -8.03
CA SER A 102 4.01 1.27 -9.30
C SER A 102 2.60 1.76 -8.98
N LEU A 103 1.96 2.47 -9.92
CA LEU A 103 0.58 2.93 -9.72
C LEU A 103 -0.37 1.75 -9.41
N ASN A 104 -0.19 0.61 -10.07
CA ASN A 104 -1.00 -0.58 -9.83
C ASN A 104 -0.73 -1.21 -8.46
N LEU A 105 0.54 -1.26 -8.04
CA LEU A 105 0.90 -1.79 -6.73
C LEU A 105 0.39 -0.89 -5.61
N LEU A 106 0.47 0.43 -5.79
CA LEU A 106 -0.09 1.43 -4.87
C LEU A 106 -1.59 1.23 -4.70
N LYS A 107 -2.36 1.13 -5.81
CA LYS A 107 -3.79 0.83 -5.79
C LYS A 107 -4.11 -0.48 -5.09
N LYS A 108 -3.31 -1.53 -5.32
CA LYS A 108 -3.48 -2.84 -4.67
C LYS A 108 -3.43 -2.73 -3.14
N TYR A 109 -2.42 -2.06 -2.59
CA TYR A 109 -2.32 -1.86 -1.14
C TYR A 109 -3.46 -1.00 -0.59
N ILE A 110 -3.79 0.09 -1.29
CA ILE A 110 -4.91 0.95 -0.90
C ILE A 110 -6.22 0.17 -0.89
N SER A 111 -6.48 -0.69 -1.89
CA SER A 111 -7.67 -1.57 -1.93
C SER A 111 -7.73 -2.56 -0.76
N SER A 112 -6.57 -2.87 -0.16
CA SER A 112 -6.45 -3.70 1.04
C SER A 112 -6.49 -2.88 2.34
N ASN A 113 -6.88 -1.60 2.29
CA ASN A 113 -6.90 -0.66 3.41
C ASN A 113 -5.52 -0.41 4.04
N VAL A 114 -4.46 -0.46 3.26
CA VAL A 114 -3.10 -0.15 3.68
C VAL A 114 -2.69 1.21 3.11
N PRO A 115 -2.63 2.28 3.93
CA PRO A 115 -2.14 3.59 3.49
C PRO A 115 -0.62 3.54 3.27
N ILE A 116 -0.15 4.17 2.20
CA ILE A 116 1.23 4.07 1.76
C ILE A 116 1.96 5.39 1.92
N ILE A 117 3.17 5.35 2.47
CA ILE A 117 4.08 6.49 2.40
C ILE A 117 4.90 6.38 1.12
N VAL A 118 4.87 7.43 0.30
CA VAL A 118 5.73 7.55 -0.88
C VAL A 118 6.73 8.68 -0.68
N MET A 119 7.94 8.51 -1.22
CA MET A 119 8.93 9.58 -1.29
C MET A 119 8.95 10.11 -2.72
N VAL A 120 8.69 11.39 -2.87
CA VAL A 120 8.60 12.05 -4.17
C VAL A 120 9.57 13.22 -4.26
N SER A 121 9.92 13.63 -5.47
CA SER A 121 10.59 14.90 -5.72
C SER A 121 9.62 16.06 -5.40
N SER A 122 10.10 17.13 -4.78
CA SER A 122 9.25 18.28 -4.42
C SER A 122 8.65 19.00 -5.62
N SER A 123 9.26 18.85 -6.77
CA SER A 123 8.77 19.30 -8.08
C SER A 123 9.58 18.59 -9.17
N PRO A 124 9.09 18.52 -10.42
CA PRO A 124 9.85 17.97 -11.52
C PRO A 124 11.25 18.60 -11.65
N GLY A 125 12.28 17.76 -11.67
CA GLY A 125 13.68 18.20 -11.76
C GLY A 125 14.32 18.74 -10.47
N SER A 126 13.61 18.68 -9.34
CA SER A 126 14.15 19.07 -8.03
C SER A 126 14.93 17.92 -7.40
N ASP A 127 16.04 18.24 -6.74
CA ASP A 127 16.82 17.36 -5.86
C ASP A 127 16.31 17.33 -4.41
N LYS A 128 15.22 18.07 -4.13
CA LYS A 128 14.55 18.04 -2.83
C LYS A 128 13.45 16.99 -2.82
N TYR A 129 13.48 16.15 -1.81
CA TYR A 129 12.53 15.07 -1.64
C TYR A 129 11.51 15.37 -0.54
N HIS A 130 10.35 14.74 -0.65
CA HIS A 130 9.24 14.92 0.27
C HIS A 130 8.52 13.59 0.50
N PHE A 131 8.09 13.34 1.74
CA PHE A 131 7.23 12.22 2.07
C PHE A 131 5.78 12.65 2.12
N MET A 132 4.90 11.86 1.53
CA MET A 132 3.45 12.04 1.58
C MET A 132 2.74 10.70 1.79
N VAL A 133 1.51 10.74 2.31
CA VAL A 133 0.68 9.56 2.53
C VAL A 133 -0.39 9.48 1.45
N VAL A 134 -0.41 8.39 0.71
CA VAL A 134 -1.45 8.10 -0.29
C VAL A 134 -2.40 7.05 0.29
N TYR A 135 -3.71 7.33 0.26
CA TYR A 135 -4.70 6.52 0.95
C TYR A 135 -6.03 6.37 0.19
N GLY A 136 -6.09 6.79 -1.06
CA GLY A 136 -7.24 6.59 -1.92
C GLY A 136 -6.89 6.76 -3.39
N TYR A 137 -7.74 6.22 -4.25
CA TYR A 137 -7.64 6.40 -5.71
C TYR A 137 -9.03 6.34 -6.35
N ASP A 138 -9.13 6.93 -7.54
CA ASP A 138 -10.31 6.88 -8.40
C ASP A 138 -9.85 6.82 -9.87
N ASP A 139 -10.13 5.69 -10.51
CA ASP A 139 -9.75 5.42 -11.90
C ASP A 139 -10.60 6.22 -12.92
N THR A 140 -11.78 6.69 -12.49
CA THR A 140 -12.64 7.50 -13.37
C THR A 140 -12.04 8.90 -13.56
N THR A 141 -11.44 9.45 -12.51
CA THR A 141 -10.82 10.76 -12.51
C THR A 141 -9.30 10.71 -12.66
N GLU A 142 -8.70 9.53 -12.61
CA GLU A 142 -7.25 9.27 -12.60
C GLU A 142 -6.52 10.05 -11.49
N LEU A 143 -7.12 10.10 -10.29
CA LEU A 143 -6.60 10.81 -9.14
C LEU A 143 -6.31 9.89 -7.97
N PHE A 144 -5.20 10.14 -7.28
CA PHE A 144 -4.97 9.66 -5.92
C PHE A 144 -5.42 10.69 -4.88
N ARG A 145 -5.84 10.19 -3.71
CA ARG A 145 -6.05 10.98 -2.49
C ARG A 145 -4.83 10.89 -1.60
N SER A 146 -4.40 12.03 -1.08
CA SER A 146 -3.20 12.09 -0.26
C SER A 146 -3.24 13.14 0.85
N HIS A 147 -2.44 12.91 1.88
CA HIS A 147 -2.02 13.93 2.84
C HIS A 147 -0.57 14.30 2.55
N SER A 148 -0.28 15.57 2.35
CA SER A 148 1.05 16.05 2.00
C SER A 148 1.34 17.41 2.62
N GLY A 149 2.31 17.48 3.50
CA GLY A 149 2.76 18.73 4.10
C GLY A 149 1.65 19.48 4.86
N ARG A 150 1.17 20.56 4.26
CA ARG A 150 0.08 21.39 4.80
C ARG A 150 -1.27 21.12 4.11
N THR A 151 -1.29 20.21 3.15
CA THR A 151 -2.48 19.87 2.37
C THR A 151 -3.14 18.63 2.96
N ARG A 152 -4.34 18.83 3.48
CA ARG A 152 -5.24 17.77 3.92
C ARG A 152 -6.13 17.36 2.75
N ASP A 153 -6.36 16.05 2.57
CA ASP A 153 -7.28 15.49 1.57
C ASP A 153 -7.01 16.00 0.15
N GLY A 154 -5.71 16.23 -0.17
CA GLY A 154 -5.29 16.65 -1.49
C GLY A 154 -5.50 15.57 -2.55
N THR A 155 -5.53 15.99 -3.80
CA THR A 155 -5.53 15.10 -4.96
C THR A 155 -4.27 15.31 -5.79
N ILE A 156 -3.81 14.23 -6.43
CA ILE A 156 -2.71 14.25 -7.39
C ILE A 156 -3.04 13.31 -8.54
N GLY A 157 -2.83 13.76 -9.77
CA GLY A 157 -3.03 12.95 -10.98
C GLY A 157 -2.07 11.75 -11.03
N TYR A 158 -2.50 10.66 -11.65
CA TYR A 158 -1.66 9.46 -11.79
C TYR A 158 -0.35 9.76 -12.52
N GLN A 159 -0.44 10.47 -13.65
CA GLN A 159 0.74 10.85 -14.43
C GLN A 159 1.64 11.82 -13.65
N GLU A 160 1.06 12.79 -12.95
CA GLU A 160 1.82 13.75 -12.13
C GLU A 160 2.56 13.04 -11.00
N LEU A 161 1.89 12.14 -10.27
CA LEU A 161 2.53 11.35 -9.24
C LEU A 161 3.68 10.51 -9.83
N ASP A 162 3.45 9.82 -10.93
CA ASP A 162 4.46 8.97 -11.57
C ASP A 162 5.73 9.78 -11.93
N GLN A 163 5.56 10.99 -12.47
CA GLN A 163 6.67 11.88 -12.84
C GLN A 163 7.51 12.35 -11.64
N ILE A 164 6.88 12.74 -10.52
CA ILE A 164 7.62 13.20 -9.34
C ILE A 164 8.09 12.04 -8.45
N TRP A 165 7.58 10.84 -8.67
CA TRP A 165 7.95 9.63 -7.92
C TRP A 165 9.14 8.91 -8.55
N ASP A 166 9.26 8.93 -9.87
CA ASP A 166 10.32 8.27 -10.64
C ASP A 166 11.76 8.65 -10.18
N PRO A 167 12.09 9.94 -9.90
CA PRO A 167 13.43 10.32 -9.43
C PRO A 167 13.86 9.68 -8.10
N THR A 168 12.93 9.11 -7.34
CA THR A 168 13.21 8.42 -6.07
C THR A 168 13.30 6.90 -6.23
N GLY A 169 13.30 6.39 -7.48
CA GLY A 169 13.18 4.96 -7.76
C GLY A 169 11.81 4.41 -7.34
N LYS A 170 10.78 5.26 -7.42
CA LYS A 170 9.41 4.94 -6.99
C LYS A 170 9.34 4.35 -5.58
N TRP A 171 10.18 4.88 -4.69
CA TRP A 171 10.25 4.39 -3.32
C TRP A 171 8.90 4.51 -2.60
N MET A 172 8.47 3.41 -2.00
CA MET A 172 7.30 3.40 -1.13
C MET A 172 7.55 2.57 0.13
N LEU A 173 6.92 2.97 1.23
CA LEU A 173 6.93 2.25 2.49
C LEU A 173 5.53 1.70 2.77
N VAL A 174 5.46 0.39 2.84
CA VAL A 174 4.29 -0.37 3.27
C VAL A 174 4.44 -0.64 4.75
N VAL A 175 3.43 -0.29 5.55
CA VAL A 175 3.39 -0.54 6.99
C VAL A 175 2.08 -1.25 7.31
N GLU A 176 2.17 -2.42 7.93
CA GLU A 176 1.03 -3.27 8.26
C GLU A 176 1.13 -3.77 9.71
N ARG A 177 0.01 -4.09 10.33
CA ARG A 177 0.05 -4.78 11.62
C ARG A 177 0.72 -6.14 11.45
N LYS A 178 1.57 -6.52 12.41
CA LYS A 178 2.01 -7.92 12.48
C LYS A 178 0.80 -8.78 12.80
N GLU A 179 0.52 -9.77 11.97
CA GLU A 179 -0.44 -10.81 12.33
C GLU A 179 0.13 -11.63 13.49
N TRP A 180 -0.66 -11.80 14.56
CA TRP A 180 -0.31 -12.66 15.67
C TRP A 180 -0.39 -14.12 15.18
N GLY A 181 0.75 -14.71 14.79
CA GLY A 181 0.81 -16.09 14.31
C GLY A 181 2.13 -16.53 13.69
N GLU A 182 3.01 -15.61 13.31
CA GLU A 182 4.33 -15.96 12.75
C GLU A 182 5.48 -15.93 13.76
N TRP A 183 5.24 -16.39 14.98
CA TRP A 183 6.35 -16.93 15.78
C TRP A 183 6.50 -18.40 15.38
N THR A 184 7.16 -18.69 14.26
CA THR A 184 7.82 -19.97 14.13
C THR A 184 8.92 -19.97 15.19
N GLU A 185 8.72 -20.78 16.23
CA GLU A 185 9.79 -21.20 17.13
C GLU A 185 10.94 -21.72 16.24
N GLY A 186 11.89 -20.86 15.95
CA GLY A 186 13.15 -21.19 15.31
C GLY A 186 14.06 -21.75 16.39
N SER A 187 13.93 -23.06 16.61
CA SER A 187 14.98 -23.99 17.03
C SER A 187 16.11 -23.40 17.87
N GLY A 188 15.96 -23.50 19.18
CA GLY A 188 17.09 -23.79 20.03
C GLY A 188 17.49 -25.26 19.86
N GLU A 189 18.62 -25.51 19.25
CA GLU A 189 19.52 -26.64 19.50
C GLU A 189 20.95 -26.15 19.28
#